data_f598d38e1d5fed06d74526377fdb7005
#
_entry.id   f598d38e1d5fed06d74526377fdb7005
#
_cell.length_a   1.000
_cell.length_b   1.000
_cell.length_c   1.000
_cell.angle_alpha   90.00
_cell.angle_beta   90.00
_cell.angle_gamma   90.00
#
_symmetry.space_group_name_H-M   'P 1'
#
loop_
_entity.id
_entity.type
_entity.pdbx_description
1 polymer ?
#
loop_
_entity_poly.entity_id
_entity_poly.type
_entity_poly.pdbx_seq_one_letter_code
_entity_poly.pdbx_strand_id
1 'polypeptide(L)'
;MPSSPRNRRRRTCVALLSVAACIPARAAVAQERQDSVVELSRSTLRVGDKTIRVLLGRVVTGASVAREASFGSATWNGRRYRGSLDFVTDGDGVAVVNRVDLEEYLRGVLPGEIGSRDPRDRAALQAQAVAARSYAGARMGEHRPAYDVTATVSDQVYGGIAVERPETDAAVRATRGLVLTWGDRIITAPYHSHGGVMTAAPDEVFWRRGNEPWLRPVDDRSPDGGCYCDASLMSVWERRFTTEDLRRLIAQYGRDAGVSLSGDVRNLRVVSRGPSGRVTVLEVETSAGRASMRGNDIRFVLRTDGAILPSTNFALEMSGGVAVVRGMGNGHGVGMSQWGAIGRARAGQDARSILAAYYPGTRLSPLQ
;
A
#
# COMPACT_ATOMS: atom_id res chain seq x y z
N MET A 1 19.04 -18.46 56.90
CA MET A 1 19.59 -18.80 55.56
C MET A 1 18.96 -17.87 54.53
N PRO A 2 19.69 -16.99 53.90
CA PRO A 2 19.13 -16.02 52.97
C PRO A 2 19.15 -16.54 51.54
N SER A 3 18.08 -16.23 50.80
CA SER A 3 17.81 -16.51 49.41
C SER A 3 18.61 -15.62 48.48
N SER A 4 19.21 -16.23 47.45
CA SER A 4 19.97 -15.60 46.39
C SER A 4 19.09 -14.81 45.42
N PRO A 5 19.50 -13.65 44.88
CA PRO A 5 18.74 -12.90 43.89
C PRO A 5 19.07 -13.37 42.47
N ARG A 6 17.99 -13.62 41.69
CA ARG A 6 18.06 -13.95 40.26
C ARG A 6 18.48 -12.73 39.44
N ASN A 7 19.60 -12.88 38.76
CA ASN A 7 20.19 -11.96 37.82
C ASN A 7 19.36 -11.85 36.54
N ARG A 8 18.61 -10.76 36.31
CA ARG A 8 17.93 -10.46 35.05
C ARG A 8 18.94 -9.83 34.09
N ARG A 9 19.42 -10.61 33.14
CA ARG A 9 20.16 -10.06 31.99
C ARG A 9 19.20 -9.27 31.11
N ARG A 10 19.38 -7.96 31.03
CA ARG A 10 18.76 -7.09 30.03
C ARG A 10 19.37 -7.42 28.67
N ARG A 11 18.58 -7.96 27.76
CA ARG A 11 18.93 -8.05 26.34
C ARG A 11 18.61 -6.71 25.71
N THR A 12 19.64 -6.00 25.30
CA THR A 12 19.55 -4.79 24.47
C THR A 12 19.20 -5.24 23.05
N CYS A 13 17.96 -5.03 22.63
CA CYS A 13 17.58 -5.17 21.23
C CYS A 13 18.06 -3.94 20.47
N VAL A 14 19.03 -4.10 19.59
CA VAL A 14 19.41 -3.12 18.59
C VAL A 14 18.30 -3.11 17.53
N ALA A 15 17.50 -2.06 17.50
CA ALA A 15 16.52 -1.81 16.45
C ALA A 15 17.25 -1.37 15.19
N LEU A 16 17.30 -2.22 14.18
CA LEU A 16 17.67 -1.82 12.82
C LEU A 16 16.51 -0.98 12.25
N LEU A 17 16.66 0.31 12.29
CA LEU A 17 15.84 1.28 11.57
C LEU A 17 16.08 1.10 10.06
N SER A 18 15.14 0.52 9.36
CA SER A 18 15.07 0.64 7.89
C SER A 18 14.68 2.07 7.57
N VAL A 19 15.65 2.86 7.12
CA VAL A 19 15.44 4.20 6.58
C VAL A 19 14.71 4.07 5.24
N ALA A 20 13.38 4.22 5.27
CA ALA A 20 12.62 4.49 4.06
C ALA A 20 12.97 5.92 3.61
N ALA A 21 13.61 6.06 2.45
CA ALA A 21 13.94 7.34 1.87
C ALA A 21 12.66 8.18 1.70
N CYS A 22 12.59 9.33 2.37
CA CYS A 22 11.53 10.32 2.22
C CYS A 22 11.56 10.88 0.79
N ILE A 23 10.65 10.44 -0.05
CA ILE A 23 10.28 11.12 -1.30
C ILE A 23 9.26 12.19 -0.94
N PRO A 24 9.33 13.41 -1.49
CA PRO A 24 8.43 14.49 -1.12
C PRO A 24 6.97 14.09 -1.37
N ALA A 25 6.20 14.08 -0.32
CA ALA A 25 4.84 13.56 -0.21
C ALA A 25 3.80 14.21 -1.14
N ARG A 26 4.10 15.36 -1.75
CA ARG A 26 3.17 16.08 -2.64
C ARG A 26 2.86 15.33 -3.94
N ALA A 27 3.83 14.68 -4.54
CA ALA A 27 3.63 13.94 -5.80
C ALA A 27 2.76 12.68 -5.60
N ALA A 28 2.92 11.98 -4.47
CA ALA A 28 2.16 10.77 -4.19
C ALA A 28 0.65 11.05 -3.97
N VAL A 29 0.31 12.13 -3.24
CA VAL A 29 -1.09 12.49 -2.95
C VAL A 29 -1.83 12.96 -4.20
N ALA A 30 -1.18 13.74 -5.06
CA ALA A 30 -1.78 14.19 -6.32
C ALA A 30 -2.05 13.02 -7.27
N GLN A 31 -1.15 12.04 -7.31
CA GLN A 31 -1.27 10.85 -8.16
C GLN A 31 -2.42 9.94 -7.72
N GLU A 32 -2.57 9.68 -6.41
CA GLU A 32 -3.66 8.84 -5.88
C GLU A 32 -5.06 9.44 -6.12
N ARG A 33 -5.14 10.78 -6.27
CA ARG A 33 -6.40 11.48 -6.59
C ARG A 33 -6.78 11.43 -8.06
N GLN A 34 -5.81 11.46 -8.96
CA GLN A 34 -6.08 11.31 -10.40
C GLN A 34 -6.58 9.91 -10.73
N ASP A 35 -6.12 8.88 -9.98
CA ASP A 35 -6.54 7.49 -10.15
C ASP A 35 -7.96 7.18 -9.62
N SER A 36 -8.54 8.09 -8.84
CA SER A 36 -9.88 7.89 -8.24
C SER A 36 -11.07 8.22 -9.16
N VAL A 37 -10.81 8.65 -10.39
CA VAL A 37 -11.84 8.91 -11.42
C VAL A 37 -11.57 8.01 -12.62
N VAL A 38 -11.71 6.70 -12.45
CA VAL A 38 -11.69 5.77 -13.57
C VAL A 38 -13.07 5.14 -13.72
N GLU A 39 -13.76 5.54 -14.75
CA GLU A 39 -14.90 4.81 -15.32
C GLU A 39 -14.47 3.37 -15.64
N LEU A 40 -15.32 2.40 -15.30
CA LEU A 40 -15.15 0.98 -15.58
C LEU A 40 -15.09 0.75 -17.10
N SER A 41 -13.92 0.91 -17.69
CA SER A 41 -13.72 0.57 -19.08
C SER A 41 -13.51 -0.95 -19.22
N ARG A 42 -14.16 -1.51 -20.20
CA ARG A 42 -14.18 -2.94 -20.51
C ARG A 42 -12.82 -3.38 -21.08
N SER A 43 -11.86 -3.72 -20.22
CA SER A 43 -10.66 -4.40 -20.69
C SER A 43 -10.98 -5.86 -20.99
N THR A 44 -11.21 -6.15 -22.25
CA THR A 44 -11.14 -7.52 -22.78
C THR A 44 -9.66 -7.95 -22.71
N LEU A 45 -9.40 -9.11 -22.11
CA LEU A 45 -8.12 -9.81 -22.16
C LEU A 45 -7.60 -9.83 -23.61
N ARG A 46 -6.68 -8.93 -23.95
CA ARG A 46 -5.94 -9.02 -25.21
C ARG A 46 -4.54 -9.50 -24.89
N VAL A 47 -4.28 -10.69 -25.34
CA VAL A 47 -2.96 -11.32 -25.39
C VAL A 47 -2.09 -10.55 -26.38
N GLY A 48 -0.88 -10.20 -25.99
CA GLY A 48 0.08 -9.70 -26.96
C GLY A 48 1.40 -9.26 -26.36
N ASP A 49 1.38 -8.46 -25.31
CA ASP A 49 2.62 -7.96 -24.72
C ASP A 49 2.54 -8.09 -23.19
N LYS A 50 3.41 -8.93 -22.63
CA LYS A 50 3.57 -9.08 -21.16
C LYS A 50 4.51 -8.02 -20.60
N THR A 51 4.77 -6.96 -21.34
CA THR A 51 5.61 -5.84 -20.94
C THR A 51 4.79 -4.81 -20.20
N ILE A 52 5.19 -4.51 -18.95
CA ILE A 52 4.61 -3.44 -18.14
C ILE A 52 5.48 -2.18 -18.26
N ARG A 53 4.83 -1.01 -18.22
CA ARG A 53 5.46 0.30 -18.24
C ARG A 53 5.42 0.92 -16.85
N VAL A 54 6.56 1.11 -16.22
CA VAL A 54 6.70 1.56 -14.83
C VAL A 54 7.29 2.95 -14.78
N LEU A 55 6.54 3.94 -14.27
CA LEU A 55 7.06 5.28 -14.03
C LEU A 55 8.06 5.26 -12.87
N LEU A 56 9.34 5.52 -13.17
CA LEU A 56 10.41 5.62 -12.18
C LEU A 56 10.55 7.02 -11.59
N GLY A 57 10.21 8.05 -12.38
CA GLY A 57 10.32 9.43 -11.97
C GLY A 57 10.11 10.40 -13.14
N ARG A 58 10.24 11.69 -12.84
CA ARG A 58 10.16 12.77 -13.83
C ARG A 58 11.39 13.65 -13.77
N VAL A 59 11.80 14.18 -14.92
CA VAL A 59 12.87 15.18 -15.07
C VAL A 59 12.30 16.43 -15.72
N VAL A 60 12.81 17.59 -15.29
CA VAL A 60 12.45 18.87 -15.90
C VAL A 60 13.07 18.95 -17.30
N THR A 61 12.37 19.53 -18.24
CA THR A 61 12.87 19.75 -19.62
C THR A 61 14.19 20.50 -19.58
N GLY A 62 15.21 19.97 -20.29
CA GLY A 62 16.57 20.55 -20.33
C GLY A 62 17.60 19.84 -19.44
N ALA A 63 17.22 18.92 -18.59
CA ALA A 63 18.16 18.06 -17.87
C ALA A 63 18.79 17.02 -18.82
N SER A 64 20.13 16.91 -18.84
CA SER A 64 20.81 15.83 -19.54
C SER A 64 20.60 14.52 -18.77
N VAL A 65 19.99 13.53 -19.42
CA VAL A 65 19.80 12.21 -18.83
C VAL A 65 20.88 11.28 -19.35
N ALA A 66 21.83 10.90 -18.49
CA ALA A 66 22.82 9.90 -18.85
C ALA A 66 22.13 8.54 -19.07
N ARG A 67 22.30 7.99 -20.26
CA ARG A 67 21.83 6.65 -20.62
C ARG A 67 22.97 5.66 -20.42
N GLU A 68 22.90 4.85 -19.41
CA GLU A 68 23.71 3.63 -19.32
C GLU A 68 22.77 2.44 -19.55
N ALA A 69 22.83 1.87 -20.75
CA ALA A 69 22.12 0.64 -21.08
C ALA A 69 23.13 -0.50 -21.24
N SER A 70 22.92 -1.57 -20.48
CA SER A 70 23.59 -2.86 -20.68
C SER A 70 22.57 -3.83 -21.25
N PHE A 71 23.04 -4.88 -21.93
CA PHE A 71 22.15 -5.89 -22.51
C PHE A 71 21.16 -6.41 -21.47
N GLY A 72 19.85 -6.18 -21.66
CA GLY A 72 18.76 -6.60 -20.77
C GLY A 72 18.61 -5.84 -19.45
N SER A 73 19.35 -4.74 -19.23
CA SER A 73 19.17 -3.87 -18.06
C SER A 73 19.53 -2.42 -18.36
N ALA A 74 18.97 -1.49 -17.56
CA ALA A 74 19.25 -0.06 -17.69
C ALA A 74 19.40 0.59 -16.30
N THR A 75 20.11 1.71 -16.22
CA THR A 75 20.39 2.42 -14.97
C THR A 75 19.66 3.77 -14.94
N TRP A 76 19.00 4.07 -13.82
CA TRP A 76 18.37 5.35 -13.54
C TRP A 76 18.60 5.74 -12.06
N ASN A 77 19.10 6.95 -11.81
CA ASN A 77 19.42 7.45 -10.47
C ASN A 77 20.25 6.45 -9.63
N GLY A 78 21.28 5.86 -10.26
CA GLY A 78 22.17 4.90 -9.61
C GLY A 78 21.55 3.52 -9.33
N ARG A 79 20.30 3.26 -9.75
CA ARG A 79 19.63 1.97 -9.60
C ARG A 79 19.54 1.24 -10.94
N ARG A 80 19.78 -0.06 -10.91
CA ARG A 80 19.66 -0.92 -12.09
C ARG A 80 18.28 -1.56 -12.15
N TYR A 81 17.72 -1.55 -13.37
CA TYR A 81 16.40 -2.12 -13.68
C TYR A 81 16.52 -3.11 -14.82
N ARG A 82 15.76 -4.18 -14.81
CA ARG A 82 15.64 -5.10 -15.95
C ARG A 82 14.87 -4.41 -17.08
N GLY A 83 15.07 -4.90 -18.32
CA GLY A 83 14.41 -4.33 -19.49
C GLY A 83 15.10 -3.05 -19.97
N SER A 84 14.31 -2.10 -20.47
CA SER A 84 14.77 -0.83 -21.07
C SER A 84 14.16 0.39 -20.40
N LEU A 85 14.70 1.57 -20.69
CA LEU A 85 14.14 2.86 -20.28
C LEU A 85 13.66 3.63 -21.49
N ASP A 86 12.42 4.14 -21.38
CA ASP A 86 11.84 5.11 -22.30
C ASP A 86 11.76 6.47 -21.62
N PHE A 87 11.91 7.53 -22.44
CA PHE A 87 11.77 8.91 -22.02
C PHE A 87 10.59 9.49 -22.78
N VAL A 88 9.49 9.73 -22.09
CA VAL A 88 8.21 10.13 -22.68
C VAL A 88 7.87 11.54 -22.25
N THR A 89 7.56 12.44 -23.18
CA THR A 89 7.06 13.78 -22.84
C THR A 89 5.75 13.67 -22.07
N ASP A 90 5.67 14.33 -20.92
CA ASP A 90 4.51 14.30 -20.01
C ASP A 90 4.31 15.70 -19.40
N GLY A 91 3.41 16.47 -20.00
CA GLY A 91 3.23 17.90 -19.68
C GLY A 91 4.52 18.69 -19.94
N ASP A 92 4.95 19.46 -18.94
CA ASP A 92 6.16 20.30 -19.00
C ASP A 92 7.45 19.54 -18.71
N GLY A 93 7.41 18.21 -18.60
CA GLY A 93 8.54 17.39 -18.23
C GLY A 93 8.67 16.12 -19.07
N VAL A 94 9.62 15.28 -18.66
CA VAL A 94 9.89 13.98 -19.27
C VAL A 94 9.70 12.90 -18.21
N ALA A 95 8.76 11.99 -18.43
CA ALA A 95 8.60 10.78 -17.65
C ALA A 95 9.70 9.77 -18.01
N VAL A 96 10.36 9.21 -16.99
CA VAL A 96 11.32 8.12 -17.14
C VAL A 96 10.58 6.82 -16.83
N VAL A 97 10.40 6.00 -17.85
CA VAL A 97 9.56 4.81 -17.82
C VAL A 97 10.40 3.56 -18.06
N ASN A 98 10.36 2.62 -17.16
CA ASN A 98 10.98 1.32 -17.35
C ASN A 98 10.01 0.37 -18.07
N ARG A 99 10.42 -0.15 -19.23
CA ARG A 99 9.71 -1.22 -19.94
C ARG A 99 10.33 -2.56 -19.55
N VAL A 100 9.55 -3.41 -18.94
CA VAL A 100 10.05 -4.67 -18.36
C VAL A 100 9.00 -5.78 -18.49
N ASP A 101 9.44 -7.03 -18.67
CA ASP A 101 8.54 -8.20 -18.55
C ASP A 101 7.86 -8.22 -17.19
N LEU A 102 6.56 -8.55 -17.13
CA LEU A 102 5.76 -8.53 -15.90
C LEU A 102 6.34 -9.43 -14.80
N GLU A 103 6.87 -10.60 -15.17
CA GLU A 103 7.49 -11.51 -14.18
C GLU A 103 8.81 -10.93 -13.63
N GLU A 104 9.60 -10.30 -14.48
CA GLU A 104 10.83 -9.62 -14.07
C GLU A 104 10.54 -8.36 -13.22
N TYR A 105 9.45 -7.65 -13.51
CA TYR A 105 8.95 -6.55 -12.68
C TYR A 105 8.62 -7.02 -11.26
N LEU A 106 7.89 -8.14 -11.13
CA LEU A 106 7.48 -8.68 -9.83
C LEU A 106 8.67 -9.07 -8.94
N ARG A 107 9.80 -9.45 -9.50
CA ARG A 107 11.03 -9.73 -8.74
C ARG A 107 11.55 -8.49 -8.01
N GLY A 108 11.39 -7.31 -8.62
CA GLY A 108 11.74 -6.03 -8.01
C GLY A 108 10.64 -5.45 -7.13
N VAL A 109 9.41 -5.99 -7.15
CA VAL A 109 8.27 -5.55 -6.35
C VAL A 109 8.15 -6.34 -5.04
N LEU A 110 8.11 -7.66 -5.09
CA LEU A 110 7.80 -8.50 -3.93
C LEU A 110 8.68 -8.22 -2.70
N PRO A 111 10.01 -8.05 -2.83
CA PRO A 111 10.85 -7.76 -1.67
C PRO A 111 10.52 -6.42 -1.00
N GLY A 112 10.09 -5.42 -1.77
CA GLY A 112 9.69 -4.12 -1.25
C GLY A 112 8.32 -4.14 -0.57
N GLU A 113 7.43 -5.03 -1.00
CA GLU A 113 6.06 -5.13 -0.50
C GLU A 113 5.95 -6.04 0.73
N ILE A 114 6.34 -7.30 0.62
CA ILE A 114 6.16 -8.27 1.70
C ILE A 114 7.48 -8.59 2.43
N GLY A 115 8.61 -8.21 1.84
CA GLY A 115 9.96 -8.43 2.38
C GLY A 115 10.43 -9.88 2.25
N SER A 116 11.64 -10.12 2.76
CA SER A 116 12.22 -11.45 2.90
C SER A 116 11.52 -12.22 4.03
N ARG A 117 11.24 -13.49 3.85
CA ARG A 117 10.42 -14.28 4.77
C ARG A 117 11.05 -15.65 5.06
N ASP A 118 10.65 -16.22 6.20
CA ASP A 118 10.93 -17.60 6.58
C ASP A 118 10.35 -18.57 5.54
N PRO A 119 10.96 -19.74 5.30
CA PRO A 119 10.41 -20.78 4.44
C PRO A 119 8.97 -21.21 4.75
N ARG A 120 8.53 -21.08 6.01
CA ARG A 120 7.13 -21.34 6.43
C ARG A 120 6.14 -20.35 5.81
N ASP A 121 6.60 -19.17 5.40
CA ASP A 121 5.78 -18.11 4.83
C ASP A 121 5.64 -18.23 3.30
N ARG A 122 6.15 -19.33 2.69
CA ARG A 122 6.17 -19.54 1.24
C ARG A 122 4.79 -19.37 0.60
N ALA A 123 3.72 -19.88 1.21
CA ALA A 123 2.37 -19.74 0.67
C ALA A 123 1.90 -18.27 0.64
N ALA A 124 2.30 -17.47 1.64
CA ALA A 124 2.03 -16.02 1.66
C ALA A 124 2.80 -15.28 0.55
N LEU A 125 4.08 -15.63 0.32
CA LEU A 125 4.85 -15.08 -0.79
C LEU A 125 4.23 -15.40 -2.15
N GLN A 126 3.72 -16.61 -2.34
CA GLN A 126 3.03 -17.05 -3.55
C GLN A 126 1.70 -16.28 -3.73
N ALA A 127 0.92 -16.13 -2.66
CA ALA A 127 -0.31 -15.34 -2.69
C ALA A 127 -0.03 -13.86 -3.02
N GLN A 128 1.02 -13.28 -2.44
CA GLN A 128 1.47 -11.92 -2.75
C GLN A 128 1.88 -11.79 -4.22
N ALA A 129 2.61 -12.77 -4.79
CA ALA A 129 3.02 -12.74 -6.18
C ALA A 129 1.80 -12.74 -7.13
N VAL A 130 0.79 -13.55 -6.84
CA VAL A 130 -0.45 -13.58 -7.62
C VAL A 130 -1.24 -12.27 -7.47
N ALA A 131 -1.40 -11.76 -6.26
CA ALA A 131 -2.10 -10.49 -6.02
C ALA A 131 -1.39 -9.32 -6.72
N ALA A 132 -0.06 -9.22 -6.60
CA ALA A 132 0.73 -8.18 -7.24
C ALA A 132 0.67 -8.27 -8.77
N ARG A 133 0.71 -9.48 -9.33
CA ARG A 133 0.56 -9.73 -10.78
C ARG A 133 -0.83 -9.32 -11.27
N SER A 134 -1.88 -9.64 -10.52
CA SER A 134 -3.26 -9.27 -10.84
C SER A 134 -3.44 -7.75 -10.80
N TYR A 135 -2.90 -7.09 -9.76
CA TYR A 135 -2.91 -5.64 -9.65
C TYR A 135 -2.24 -4.96 -10.84
N ALA A 136 -1.03 -5.39 -11.19
CA ALA A 136 -0.28 -4.87 -12.32
C ALA A 136 -0.96 -5.21 -13.66
N GLY A 137 -1.35 -6.47 -13.86
CA GLY A 137 -2.01 -6.94 -15.08
C GLY A 137 -3.32 -6.24 -15.39
N ALA A 138 -4.12 -5.92 -14.37
CA ALA A 138 -5.35 -5.15 -14.53
C ALA A 138 -5.11 -3.70 -14.99
N ARG A 139 -3.90 -3.16 -14.79
CA ARG A 139 -3.52 -1.80 -15.15
C ARG A 139 -2.75 -1.70 -16.47
N MET A 140 -2.27 -2.84 -16.98
CA MET A 140 -1.54 -2.85 -18.26
C MET A 140 -2.45 -2.41 -19.41
N GLY A 141 -2.02 -1.38 -20.13
CA GLY A 141 -2.77 -0.81 -21.24
C GLY A 141 -3.96 0.04 -20.87
N GLU A 142 -4.24 0.25 -19.57
CA GLU A 142 -5.31 1.14 -19.11
C GLU A 142 -4.85 2.59 -18.98
N HIS A 143 -5.53 3.49 -19.72
CA HIS A 143 -5.74 4.93 -19.49
C HIS A 143 -4.58 5.90 -19.28
N ARG A 144 -3.34 5.46 -19.04
CA ARG A 144 -2.19 6.36 -18.95
C ARG A 144 -1.36 6.27 -20.22
N PRO A 145 -1.22 7.35 -21.01
CA PRO A 145 -0.49 7.27 -22.29
C PRO A 145 0.96 6.84 -22.12
N ALA A 146 1.60 7.29 -21.03
CA ALA A 146 3.03 7.10 -20.83
C ALA A 146 3.43 5.85 -20.04
N TYR A 147 2.63 5.41 -19.05
CA TYR A 147 2.97 4.30 -18.15
C TYR A 147 1.71 3.60 -17.61
N ASP A 148 1.88 2.40 -17.06
CA ASP A 148 0.79 1.60 -16.48
C ASP A 148 0.72 1.75 -14.96
N VAL A 149 1.87 1.74 -14.30
CA VAL A 149 2.02 1.85 -12.84
C VAL A 149 3.17 2.77 -12.45
N THR A 150 3.17 3.25 -11.21
CA THR A 150 4.27 3.99 -10.60
C THR A 150 5.13 3.07 -9.74
N ALA A 151 6.42 3.37 -9.60
CA ALA A 151 7.37 2.63 -8.76
C ALA A 151 7.28 2.98 -7.26
N THR A 152 6.14 3.49 -6.79
CA THR A 152 5.95 4.02 -5.44
C THR A 152 4.77 3.37 -4.73
N VAL A 153 4.55 3.72 -3.47
CA VAL A 153 3.39 3.29 -2.66
C VAL A 153 2.01 3.69 -3.24
N SER A 154 1.98 4.52 -4.27
CA SER A 154 0.74 4.86 -4.98
C SER A 154 0.22 3.69 -5.83
N ASP A 155 1.12 2.84 -6.31
CA ASP A 155 0.79 1.58 -6.98
C ASP A 155 1.54 0.43 -6.29
N GLN A 156 2.81 0.17 -6.64
CA GLN A 156 3.61 -0.91 -6.06
C GLN A 156 5.07 -0.45 -5.88
N VAL A 157 5.65 -0.73 -4.72
CA VAL A 157 7.05 -0.38 -4.44
C VAL A 157 7.97 -1.21 -5.33
N TYR A 158 8.62 -0.57 -6.31
CA TYR A 158 9.51 -1.22 -7.26
C TYR A 158 10.96 -0.76 -7.08
N GLY A 159 11.82 -1.63 -6.59
CA GLY A 159 13.22 -1.32 -6.25
C GLY A 159 14.25 -1.72 -7.31
N GLY A 160 13.83 -2.31 -8.44
CA GLY A 160 14.73 -2.82 -9.48
C GLY A 160 15.53 -4.05 -9.04
N ILE A 161 16.69 -4.27 -9.66
CA ILE A 161 17.49 -5.51 -9.48
C ILE A 161 18.08 -5.61 -8.05
N ALA A 162 18.45 -4.49 -7.45
CA ALA A 162 19.17 -4.49 -6.17
C ALA A 162 18.38 -5.08 -4.99
N VAL A 163 17.04 -5.09 -5.08
CA VAL A 163 16.17 -5.61 -4.02
C VAL A 163 15.77 -7.05 -4.21
N GLU A 164 16.03 -7.66 -5.35
CA GLU A 164 15.65 -9.06 -5.64
C GLU A 164 16.18 -10.03 -4.59
N ARG A 165 15.38 -11.04 -4.24
CA ARG A 165 15.72 -12.07 -3.24
C ARG A 165 15.32 -13.45 -3.74
N PRO A 166 16.13 -14.51 -3.46
CA PRO A 166 15.88 -15.86 -3.94
C PRO A 166 14.51 -16.43 -3.58
N GLU A 167 14.03 -16.15 -2.35
CA GLU A 167 12.74 -16.65 -1.85
C GLU A 167 11.55 -15.99 -2.53
N THR A 168 11.60 -14.67 -2.77
CA THR A 168 10.55 -13.97 -3.51
C THR A 168 10.58 -14.34 -4.99
N ASP A 169 11.77 -14.48 -5.58
CA ASP A 169 11.94 -14.99 -6.94
C ASP A 169 11.38 -16.40 -7.13
N ALA A 170 11.57 -17.27 -6.13
CA ALA A 170 10.99 -18.61 -6.15
C ALA A 170 9.45 -18.56 -6.11
N ALA A 171 8.86 -17.63 -5.34
CA ALA A 171 7.41 -17.45 -5.29
C ALA A 171 6.86 -16.93 -6.63
N VAL A 172 7.52 -15.96 -7.26
CA VAL A 172 7.16 -15.44 -8.61
C VAL A 172 7.19 -16.58 -9.63
N ARG A 173 8.28 -17.37 -9.66
CA ARG A 173 8.41 -18.51 -10.59
C ARG A 173 7.35 -19.59 -10.36
N ALA A 174 7.07 -19.94 -9.10
CA ALA A 174 6.10 -20.98 -8.74
C ALA A 174 4.65 -20.61 -9.10
N THR A 175 4.37 -19.31 -9.26
CA THR A 175 3.04 -18.78 -9.60
C THR A 175 3.03 -18.09 -10.97
N ARG A 176 4.04 -18.37 -11.81
CA ARG A 176 4.21 -17.69 -13.09
C ARG A 176 2.94 -17.68 -13.92
N GLY A 177 2.55 -16.51 -14.40
CA GLY A 177 1.39 -16.30 -15.23
C GLY A 177 0.04 -16.47 -14.53
N LEU A 178 -0.03 -16.77 -13.24
CA LEU A 178 -1.30 -16.88 -12.52
C LEU A 178 -1.79 -15.51 -12.05
N VAL A 179 -3.05 -15.20 -12.37
CA VAL A 179 -3.76 -13.98 -11.94
C VAL A 179 -5.12 -14.34 -11.33
N LEU A 180 -5.68 -13.39 -10.59
CA LEU A 180 -7.06 -13.45 -10.10
C LEU A 180 -7.99 -12.83 -11.13
N THR A 181 -9.09 -13.54 -11.43
CA THR A 181 -10.12 -13.07 -12.35
C THR A 181 -11.51 -13.09 -11.71
N TRP A 182 -12.37 -12.17 -12.15
CA TRP A 182 -13.80 -12.18 -11.91
C TRP A 182 -14.51 -12.21 -13.27
N GLY A 183 -15.19 -13.32 -13.55
CA GLY A 183 -15.55 -13.63 -14.93
C GLY A 183 -14.28 -13.73 -15.79
N ASP A 184 -14.30 -13.03 -16.93
CA ASP A 184 -13.19 -13.01 -17.89
C ASP A 184 -12.23 -11.83 -17.72
N ARG A 185 -12.34 -11.08 -16.60
CA ARG A 185 -11.50 -9.91 -16.36
C ARG A 185 -10.50 -10.16 -15.23
N ILE A 186 -9.26 -9.71 -15.42
CA ILE A 186 -8.27 -9.62 -14.34
C ILE A 186 -8.78 -8.58 -13.35
N ILE A 187 -8.78 -8.91 -12.07
CA ILE A 187 -9.16 -7.96 -11.02
C ILE A 187 -7.99 -7.09 -10.59
N THR A 188 -8.27 -5.85 -10.25
CA THR A 188 -7.35 -5.09 -9.38
C THR A 188 -7.40 -5.72 -8.00
N ALA A 189 -6.31 -6.35 -7.59
CA ALA A 189 -6.17 -7.05 -6.31
C ALA A 189 -5.32 -6.21 -5.33
N PRO A 190 -5.89 -5.22 -4.62
CA PRO A 190 -5.16 -4.40 -3.66
C PRO A 190 -4.74 -5.22 -2.45
N TYR A 191 -3.63 -4.83 -1.83
CA TYR A 191 -3.12 -5.45 -0.61
C TYR A 191 -2.49 -4.38 0.29
N HIS A 192 -2.34 -4.70 1.56
CA HIS A 192 -1.82 -3.79 2.57
C HIS A 192 -1.05 -4.55 3.64
N SER A 193 -0.23 -3.85 4.42
CA SER A 193 0.64 -4.49 5.39
C SER A 193 -0.13 -5.26 6.47
N HIS A 194 -1.05 -4.58 7.19
CA HIS A 194 -1.71 -5.15 8.36
C HIS A 194 -3.16 -4.65 8.49
N GLY A 195 -4.14 -5.55 8.35
CA GLY A 195 -5.56 -5.23 8.34
C GLY A 195 -6.18 -4.96 9.72
N GLY A 196 -5.57 -5.43 10.77
CA GLY A 196 -6.24 -5.68 12.03
C GLY A 196 -7.09 -6.95 11.93
N VAL A 197 -8.05 -7.12 12.82
CA VAL A 197 -8.93 -8.31 12.84
C VAL A 197 -9.94 -8.36 11.69
N MET A 198 -10.08 -7.27 10.92
CA MET A 198 -10.99 -7.20 9.78
C MET A 198 -10.45 -6.28 8.68
N THR A 199 -10.51 -6.75 7.44
CA THR A 199 -10.22 -5.90 6.27
C THR A 199 -11.40 -4.97 5.97
N ALA A 200 -11.19 -3.96 5.14
CA ALA A 200 -12.19 -2.95 4.79
C ALA A 200 -12.82 -3.20 3.42
N ALA A 201 -14.05 -2.75 3.24
CA ALA A 201 -14.62 -2.56 1.91
C ALA A 201 -14.02 -1.31 1.22
N PRO A 202 -13.99 -1.26 -0.13
CA PRO A 202 -13.43 -0.11 -0.85
C PRO A 202 -14.06 1.25 -0.48
N ASP A 203 -15.36 1.32 -0.29
CA ASP A 203 -16.10 2.56 0.03
C ASP A 203 -15.79 3.11 1.44
N GLU A 204 -15.35 2.25 2.37
CA GLU A 204 -14.88 2.70 3.68
C GLU A 204 -13.59 3.53 3.59
N VAL A 205 -12.78 3.26 2.56
CA VAL A 205 -11.40 3.76 2.44
C VAL A 205 -11.27 4.70 1.24
N PHE A 206 -11.68 4.22 0.08
CA PHE A 206 -11.64 4.95 -1.18
C PHE A 206 -13.05 5.47 -1.51
N TRP A 207 -13.56 6.39 -0.71
CA TRP A 207 -14.95 6.87 -0.71
C TRP A 207 -15.48 7.36 -2.07
N ARG A 208 -14.59 7.53 -3.05
CA ARG A 208 -14.93 7.87 -4.44
C ARG A 208 -15.03 6.65 -5.35
N ARG A 209 -14.69 5.45 -4.85
CA ARG A 209 -14.82 4.18 -5.59
C ARG A 209 -16.07 3.46 -5.16
N GLY A 210 -16.72 2.77 -6.11
CA GLY A 210 -17.78 1.83 -5.81
C GLY A 210 -17.24 0.56 -5.16
N ASN A 211 -18.15 -0.24 -4.59
CA ASN A 211 -17.82 -1.56 -4.07
C ASN A 211 -17.67 -2.56 -5.21
N GLU A 212 -16.66 -3.40 -5.11
CA GLU A 212 -16.36 -4.48 -6.02
C GLU A 212 -16.71 -5.82 -5.34
N PRO A 213 -17.42 -6.76 -6.03
CA PRO A 213 -17.95 -7.96 -5.38
C PRO A 213 -16.88 -8.86 -4.75
N TRP A 214 -15.64 -8.79 -5.22
CA TRP A 214 -14.48 -9.53 -4.69
C TRP A 214 -13.70 -8.77 -3.60
N LEU A 215 -14.04 -7.52 -3.28
CA LEU A 215 -13.43 -6.72 -2.23
C LEU A 215 -14.43 -6.50 -1.09
N ARG A 216 -14.70 -7.56 -0.34
CA ARG A 216 -15.55 -7.51 0.86
C ARG A 216 -14.69 -7.48 2.11
N PRO A 217 -15.18 -6.93 3.22
CA PRO A 217 -14.52 -7.09 4.52
C PRO A 217 -14.32 -8.58 4.84
N VAL A 218 -13.11 -8.94 5.23
CA VAL A 218 -12.74 -10.31 5.60
C VAL A 218 -12.39 -10.32 7.08
N ASP A 219 -13.02 -11.22 7.82
CA ASP A 219 -12.64 -11.51 9.21
C ASP A 219 -11.32 -12.27 9.22
N ASP A 220 -10.31 -11.67 9.83
CA ASP A 220 -8.95 -12.20 9.88
C ASP A 220 -8.61 -12.82 11.25
N ARG A 221 -9.64 -13.07 12.07
CA ARG A 221 -9.48 -13.81 13.31
C ARG A 221 -9.09 -15.25 13.03
N SER A 222 -8.15 -15.74 13.84
CA SER A 222 -7.72 -17.13 13.83
C SER A 222 -8.63 -17.99 14.72
N PRO A 223 -8.69 -19.32 14.52
CA PRO A 223 -9.57 -20.20 15.29
C PRO A 223 -9.29 -20.24 16.81
N ASP A 224 -8.11 -19.84 17.25
CA ASP A 224 -7.69 -19.72 18.64
C ASP A 224 -8.13 -18.40 19.30
N GLY A 225 -8.86 -17.55 18.56
CA GLY A 225 -9.41 -16.26 19.05
C GLY A 225 -8.48 -15.06 18.86
N GLY A 226 -7.25 -15.27 18.35
CA GLY A 226 -6.32 -14.20 17.96
C GLY A 226 -6.61 -13.64 16.56
N CYS A 227 -5.62 -12.99 15.97
CA CYS A 227 -5.63 -12.58 14.55
C CYS A 227 -4.53 -13.33 13.81
N TYR A 228 -4.78 -13.79 12.59
CA TYR A 228 -3.71 -14.27 11.71
C TYR A 228 -2.58 -13.23 11.54
N CYS A 229 -2.89 -11.96 11.80
CA CYS A 229 -1.96 -10.85 11.71
C CYS A 229 -1.11 -10.59 12.97
N ASP A 230 -1.28 -11.33 14.09
CA ASP A 230 -0.66 -11.07 15.40
C ASP A 230 0.87 -11.16 15.42
N ALA A 231 1.46 -11.84 14.43
CA ALA A 231 2.91 -11.88 14.28
C ALA A 231 3.53 -10.53 13.86
N SER A 232 2.73 -9.52 13.55
CA SER A 232 3.19 -8.18 13.19
C SER A 232 3.57 -7.35 14.41
N LEU A 233 4.77 -6.76 14.39
CA LEU A 233 5.20 -5.79 15.40
C LEU A 233 4.50 -4.43 15.29
N MET A 234 3.78 -4.17 14.18
CA MET A 234 3.07 -2.92 13.89
C MET A 234 1.57 -3.03 14.14
N SER A 235 1.15 -3.97 15.00
CA SER A 235 -0.28 -4.24 15.26
C SER A 235 -0.99 -3.07 15.92
N VAL A 236 -0.34 -2.36 16.85
CA VAL A 236 -0.90 -1.22 17.59
C VAL A 236 0.03 -0.02 17.53
N TRP A 237 -0.56 1.17 17.58
CA TRP A 237 0.19 2.42 17.53
C TRP A 237 -0.56 3.56 18.24
N GLU A 238 0.18 4.58 18.72
CA GLU A 238 -0.36 5.84 19.25
C GLU A 238 0.28 7.01 18.53
N ARG A 239 -0.50 8.05 18.27
CA ARG A 239 -0.04 9.36 17.76
C ARG A 239 -0.71 10.46 18.55
N ARG A 240 0.02 11.56 18.75
CA ARG A 240 -0.46 12.74 19.47
C ARG A 240 -0.31 13.96 18.58
N PHE A 241 -1.32 14.81 18.56
CA PHE A 241 -1.33 16.04 17.80
C PHE A 241 -1.85 17.16 18.69
N THR A 242 -1.06 18.21 18.86
CA THR A 242 -1.55 19.45 19.45
C THR A 242 -2.51 20.15 18.48
N THR A 243 -3.33 21.07 18.97
CA THR A 243 -4.17 21.92 18.08
C THR A 243 -3.35 22.69 17.07
N GLU A 244 -2.11 23.09 17.42
CA GLU A 244 -1.17 23.76 16.51
C GLU A 244 -0.64 22.78 15.44
N ASP A 245 -0.29 21.52 15.80
CA ASP A 245 0.07 20.52 14.81
C ASP A 245 -1.07 20.28 13.82
N LEU A 246 -2.30 20.13 14.32
CA LEU A 246 -3.48 19.95 13.47
C LEU A 246 -3.69 21.15 12.53
N ARG A 247 -3.58 22.38 13.03
CA ARG A 247 -3.68 23.60 12.22
C ARG A 247 -2.65 23.60 11.08
N ARG A 248 -1.39 23.31 11.40
CA ARG A 248 -0.28 23.23 10.43
C ARG A 248 -0.51 22.14 9.39
N LEU A 249 -0.89 20.92 9.82
CA LEU A 249 -1.15 19.79 8.94
C LEU A 249 -2.33 20.04 8.00
N ILE A 250 -3.42 20.63 8.50
CA ILE A 250 -4.58 20.99 7.69
C ILE A 250 -4.21 22.07 6.67
N ALA A 251 -3.46 23.09 7.07
CA ALA A 251 -2.99 24.14 6.14
C ALA A 251 -2.10 23.56 5.02
N GLN A 252 -1.24 22.58 5.35
CA GLN A 252 -0.31 22.01 4.41
C GLN A 252 -0.93 20.92 3.52
N TYR A 253 -1.77 20.04 4.07
CA TYR A 253 -2.27 18.85 3.39
C TYR A 253 -3.79 18.79 3.23
N GLY A 254 -4.53 19.68 3.90
CA GLY A 254 -5.99 19.63 3.93
C GLY A 254 -6.63 19.88 2.57
N ARG A 255 -6.07 20.79 1.75
CA ARG A 255 -6.60 21.10 0.40
C ARG A 255 -6.77 19.83 -0.42
N ASP A 256 -5.78 18.95 -0.35
CA ASP A 256 -5.80 17.70 -1.06
C ASP A 256 -6.85 16.71 -0.52
N ALA A 257 -7.22 16.78 0.73
CA ALA A 257 -8.32 16.05 1.34
C ALA A 257 -9.70 16.74 1.18
N GLY A 258 -9.79 17.80 0.38
CA GLY A 258 -11.01 18.60 0.23
C GLY A 258 -11.32 19.49 1.44
N VAL A 259 -10.33 19.69 2.33
CA VAL A 259 -10.46 20.53 3.52
C VAL A 259 -9.68 21.82 3.31
N SER A 260 -10.42 22.93 3.27
CA SER A 260 -9.86 24.28 3.13
C SER A 260 -10.40 25.12 4.30
N LEU A 261 -9.81 24.95 5.47
CA LEU A 261 -10.15 25.69 6.68
C LEU A 261 -8.96 26.51 7.16
N SER A 262 -9.28 27.69 7.67
CA SER A 262 -8.38 28.57 8.41
C SER A 262 -8.79 28.64 9.89
N GLY A 263 -8.00 29.37 10.68
CA GLY A 263 -8.28 29.61 12.08
C GLY A 263 -7.76 28.49 13.01
N ASP A 264 -7.98 28.70 14.30
CA ASP A 264 -7.49 27.80 15.34
C ASP A 264 -8.35 26.56 15.44
N VAL A 265 -7.72 25.40 15.49
CA VAL A 265 -8.42 24.12 15.70
C VAL A 265 -8.96 24.06 17.13
N ARG A 266 -10.26 23.84 17.24
CA ARG A 266 -10.99 23.71 18.51
C ARG A 266 -11.27 22.27 18.87
N ASN A 267 -11.61 21.46 17.84
CA ASN A 267 -11.99 20.07 18.07
C ASN A 267 -11.69 19.18 16.85
N LEU A 268 -11.48 17.89 17.13
CA LEU A 268 -11.37 16.84 16.14
C LEU A 268 -12.30 15.70 16.60
N ARG A 269 -13.21 15.25 15.73
CA ARG A 269 -14.26 14.31 16.12
C ARG A 269 -14.49 13.24 15.06
N VAL A 270 -14.56 11.98 15.51
CA VAL A 270 -15.02 10.88 14.66
C VAL A 270 -16.52 11.00 14.45
N VAL A 271 -16.94 11.17 13.19
CA VAL A 271 -18.36 11.30 12.81
C VAL A 271 -18.95 9.93 12.46
N SER A 272 -18.22 9.12 11.71
CA SER A 272 -18.71 7.79 11.32
C SER A 272 -17.60 6.77 11.20
N ARG A 273 -18.01 5.50 11.30
CA ARG A 273 -17.18 4.31 11.09
C ARG A 273 -17.86 3.38 10.11
N GLY A 274 -17.06 2.63 9.37
CA GLY A 274 -17.53 1.55 8.52
C GLY A 274 -17.66 0.23 9.26
N PRO A 275 -18.17 -0.81 8.60
CA PRO A 275 -18.32 -2.17 9.16
C PRO A 275 -17.00 -2.77 9.67
N SER A 276 -15.85 -2.40 9.08
CA SER A 276 -14.53 -2.83 9.54
C SER A 276 -14.04 -2.14 10.83
N GLY A 277 -14.84 -1.24 11.42
CA GLY A 277 -14.47 -0.41 12.56
C GLY A 277 -13.62 0.82 12.20
N ARG A 278 -13.21 0.97 10.93
CA ARG A 278 -12.40 2.10 10.47
C ARG A 278 -13.19 3.40 10.46
N VAL A 279 -12.51 4.49 10.79
CA VAL A 279 -13.07 5.84 10.69
C VAL A 279 -13.24 6.18 9.21
N THR A 280 -14.48 6.41 8.80
CA THR A 280 -14.85 6.80 7.44
C THR A 280 -15.01 8.29 7.28
N VAL A 281 -15.39 8.99 8.37
CA VAL A 281 -15.49 10.45 8.39
C VAL A 281 -14.92 11.01 9.69
N LEU A 282 -13.95 11.90 9.57
CA LEU A 282 -13.34 12.67 10.63
C LEU A 282 -13.60 14.15 10.42
N GLU A 283 -14.27 14.80 11.36
CA GLU A 283 -14.58 16.23 11.33
C GLU A 283 -13.54 17.01 12.11
N VAL A 284 -13.10 18.12 11.54
CA VAL A 284 -12.32 19.15 12.20
C VAL A 284 -13.17 20.40 12.38
N GLU A 285 -13.14 20.98 13.57
CA GLU A 285 -13.75 22.25 13.91
C GLU A 285 -12.67 23.28 14.21
N THR A 286 -12.78 24.44 13.57
CA THR A 286 -11.89 25.58 13.78
C THR A 286 -12.69 26.81 14.20
N SER A 287 -12.00 27.91 14.53
CA SER A 287 -12.64 29.22 14.77
C SER A 287 -13.36 29.77 13.53
N ALA A 288 -13.02 29.27 12.32
CA ALA A 288 -13.59 29.71 11.05
C ALA A 288 -14.67 28.76 10.47
N GLY A 289 -14.92 27.61 11.10
CA GLY A 289 -15.95 26.67 10.64
C GLY A 289 -15.57 25.19 10.82
N ARG A 290 -16.30 24.33 10.10
CA ARG A 290 -16.12 22.89 10.14
C ARG A 290 -15.89 22.30 8.76
N ALA A 291 -15.08 21.24 8.68
CA ALA A 291 -14.94 20.42 7.47
C ALA A 291 -14.67 18.97 7.83
N SER A 292 -14.87 18.08 6.86
CA SER A 292 -14.72 16.65 7.07
C SER A 292 -13.68 16.04 6.11
N MET A 293 -12.79 15.22 6.66
CA MET A 293 -11.90 14.34 5.92
C MET A 293 -12.54 12.96 5.81
N ARG A 294 -12.35 12.25 4.69
CA ARG A 294 -13.01 10.96 4.43
C ARG A 294 -12.02 9.86 4.09
N GLY A 295 -12.29 8.67 4.59
CA GLY A 295 -11.55 7.45 4.27
C GLY A 295 -10.04 7.62 4.40
N ASN A 296 -9.32 7.25 3.37
CA ASN A 296 -7.86 7.28 3.35
C ASN A 296 -7.26 8.70 3.38
N ASP A 297 -8.02 9.73 2.99
CA ASP A 297 -7.58 11.14 3.04
C ASP A 297 -7.22 11.56 4.48
N ILE A 298 -7.88 10.97 5.48
CA ILE A 298 -7.55 11.18 6.91
C ILE A 298 -6.08 10.86 7.18
N ARG A 299 -5.56 9.77 6.61
CA ARG A 299 -4.17 9.35 6.78
C ARG A 299 -3.17 10.31 6.15
N PHE A 300 -3.54 10.87 5.01
CA PHE A 300 -2.67 11.80 4.27
C PHE A 300 -2.58 13.17 4.91
N VAL A 301 -3.60 13.59 5.65
CA VAL A 301 -3.57 14.85 6.42
C VAL A 301 -2.88 14.65 7.75
N LEU A 302 -3.25 13.63 8.53
CA LEU A 302 -2.66 13.37 9.83
C LEU A 302 -1.30 12.68 9.69
N ARG A 303 -0.22 13.43 9.93
CA ARG A 303 1.16 12.98 9.77
C ARG A 303 1.97 13.24 11.03
N THR A 304 2.92 12.35 11.28
CA THR A 304 3.94 12.52 12.33
C THR A 304 5.31 12.31 11.67
N ASP A 305 6.21 13.26 11.81
CA ASP A 305 7.58 13.23 11.23
C ASP A 305 7.56 12.93 9.72
N GLY A 306 6.59 13.52 9.00
CA GLY A 306 6.39 13.32 7.57
C GLY A 306 5.71 12.01 7.17
N ALA A 307 5.61 11.03 8.07
CA ALA A 307 4.92 9.77 7.82
C ALA A 307 3.40 9.93 7.98
N ILE A 308 2.63 9.36 7.05
CA ILE A 308 1.17 9.33 7.11
C ILE A 308 0.67 8.49 8.30
N LEU A 309 -0.56 8.72 8.74
CA LEU A 309 -1.17 7.91 9.79
C LEU A 309 -1.18 6.42 9.37
N PRO A 310 -0.80 5.47 10.24
CA PRO A 310 -0.66 4.06 9.84
C PRO A 310 -1.94 3.44 9.27
N SER A 311 -3.10 3.74 9.84
CA SER A 311 -4.40 3.26 9.35
C SER A 311 -5.52 4.21 9.75
N THR A 312 -6.75 3.96 9.27
CA THR A 312 -7.97 4.63 9.75
C THR A 312 -8.71 3.84 10.84
N ASN A 313 -8.15 2.71 11.29
CA ASN A 313 -8.71 1.93 12.40
C ASN A 313 -8.14 2.42 13.73
N PHE A 314 -8.76 3.46 14.29
CA PHE A 314 -8.29 4.11 15.51
C PHE A 314 -9.43 4.63 16.40
N ALA A 315 -9.15 4.76 17.70
CA ALA A 315 -9.90 5.58 18.64
C ALA A 315 -9.26 6.97 18.75
N LEU A 316 -10.07 7.98 18.98
CA LEU A 316 -9.67 9.37 19.13
C LEU A 316 -10.20 9.91 20.46
N GLU A 317 -9.31 10.54 21.21
CA GLU A 317 -9.62 11.31 22.41
C GLU A 317 -9.04 12.73 22.26
N MET A 318 -9.87 13.74 22.55
CA MET A 318 -9.44 15.14 22.51
C MET A 318 -9.51 15.70 23.94
N SER A 319 -8.38 16.07 24.51
CA SER A 319 -8.30 16.61 25.87
C SER A 319 -7.17 17.62 25.99
N GLY A 320 -7.42 18.74 26.68
CA GLY A 320 -6.40 19.76 26.96
C GLY A 320 -5.69 20.32 25.70
N GLY A 321 -6.40 20.41 24.55
CA GLY A 321 -5.81 20.86 23.30
C GLY A 321 -4.91 19.84 22.61
N VAL A 322 -4.96 18.57 23.02
CA VAL A 322 -4.20 17.45 22.41
C VAL A 322 -5.16 16.38 21.95
N ALA A 323 -5.05 15.99 20.68
CA ALA A 323 -5.69 14.81 20.12
C ALA A 323 -4.78 13.59 20.31
N VAL A 324 -5.26 12.59 21.03
CA VAL A 324 -4.61 11.29 21.19
C VAL A 324 -5.32 10.28 20.29
N VAL A 325 -4.59 9.76 19.33
CA VAL A 325 -5.08 8.80 18.33
C VAL A 325 -4.42 7.45 18.60
N ARG A 326 -5.21 6.47 19.05
CA ARG A 326 -4.75 5.09 19.31
C ARG A 326 -5.37 4.16 18.28
N GLY A 327 -4.55 3.44 17.55
CA GLY A 327 -5.05 2.61 16.47
C GLY A 327 -4.32 1.30 16.31
N MET A 328 -4.83 0.50 15.36
CA MET A 328 -4.24 -0.77 14.98
C MET A 328 -4.14 -0.87 13.45
N GLY A 329 -3.21 -1.73 13.00
CA GLY A 329 -3.00 -2.00 11.59
C GLY A 329 -2.14 -0.97 10.88
N ASN A 330 -1.73 -1.31 9.66
CA ASN A 330 -0.91 -0.47 8.78
C ASN A 330 -1.31 -0.69 7.32
N GLY A 331 -1.63 0.40 6.63
CA GLY A 331 -2.13 0.41 5.27
C GLY A 331 -3.60 0.79 5.17
N HIS A 332 -4.12 0.76 3.95
CA HIS A 332 -5.49 1.16 3.64
C HIS A 332 -6.56 0.17 4.12
N GLY A 333 -6.21 -1.10 4.27
CA GLY A 333 -7.12 -2.13 4.80
C GLY A 333 -7.93 -2.91 3.77
N VAL A 334 -7.94 -2.54 2.50
CA VAL A 334 -8.73 -3.20 1.45
C VAL A 334 -7.96 -4.38 0.84
N GLY A 335 -8.63 -5.50 0.58
CA GLY A 335 -8.05 -6.71 -0.01
C GLY A 335 -7.12 -7.47 0.95
N MET A 336 -6.03 -8.04 0.46
CA MET A 336 -5.19 -8.95 1.24
C MET A 336 -4.34 -8.24 2.29
N SER A 337 -4.45 -8.67 3.55
CA SER A 337 -3.51 -8.33 4.63
C SER A 337 -2.25 -9.19 4.47
N GLN A 338 -1.08 -8.57 4.29
CA GLN A 338 0.19 -9.28 4.14
C GLN A 338 0.53 -10.08 5.40
N TRP A 339 0.38 -9.49 6.58
CA TRP A 339 0.59 -10.19 7.83
C TRP A 339 -0.48 -11.25 8.11
N GLY A 340 -1.72 -11.01 7.70
CA GLY A 340 -2.77 -12.03 7.74
C GLY A 340 -2.45 -13.21 6.81
N ALA A 341 -1.97 -12.95 5.60
CA ALA A 341 -1.53 -14.00 4.68
C ALA A 341 -0.36 -14.83 5.26
N ILE A 342 0.60 -14.17 5.94
CA ILE A 342 1.71 -14.83 6.65
C ILE A 342 1.17 -15.75 7.76
N GLY A 343 0.26 -15.26 8.59
CA GLY A 343 -0.34 -16.07 9.66
C GLY A 343 -1.15 -17.25 9.13
N ARG A 344 -1.92 -17.05 8.05
CA ARG A 344 -2.65 -18.12 7.36
C ARG A 344 -1.70 -19.17 6.77
N ALA A 345 -0.57 -18.77 6.18
CA ALA A 345 0.46 -19.69 5.69
C ALA A 345 1.06 -20.50 6.84
N ARG A 346 1.37 -19.88 7.98
CA ARG A 346 1.87 -20.55 9.19
C ARG A 346 0.85 -21.49 9.83
N ALA A 347 -0.44 -21.21 9.64
CA ALA A 347 -1.54 -22.11 10.00
C ALA A 347 -1.79 -23.22 8.96
N GLY A 348 -0.89 -23.40 7.97
CA GLY A 348 -0.93 -24.46 6.99
C GLY A 348 -1.82 -24.20 5.76
N GLN A 349 -2.34 -22.98 5.59
CA GLN A 349 -3.11 -22.64 4.38
C GLN A 349 -2.17 -22.46 3.18
N ASP A 350 -2.57 -22.99 2.03
CA ASP A 350 -1.86 -22.76 0.77
C ASP A 350 -2.20 -21.41 0.14
N ALA A 351 -1.46 -21.02 -0.90
CA ALA A 351 -1.66 -19.74 -1.56
C ALA A 351 -3.08 -19.56 -2.16
N ARG A 352 -3.68 -20.65 -2.65
CA ARG A 352 -5.05 -20.63 -3.21
C ARG A 352 -6.07 -20.32 -2.12
N SER A 353 -5.97 -20.98 -0.99
CA SER A 353 -6.85 -20.76 0.18
C SER A 353 -6.72 -19.34 0.74
N ILE A 354 -5.48 -18.81 0.82
CA ILE A 354 -5.20 -17.44 1.25
C ILE A 354 -5.88 -16.45 0.29
N LEU A 355 -5.68 -16.60 -1.02
CA LEU A 355 -6.28 -15.71 -2.03
C LEU A 355 -7.80 -15.79 -2.03
N ALA A 356 -8.38 -16.99 -1.91
CA ALA A 356 -9.82 -17.19 -1.84
C ALA A 356 -10.45 -16.52 -0.60
N ALA A 357 -9.72 -16.46 0.51
CA ALA A 357 -10.16 -15.76 1.72
C ALA A 357 -10.24 -14.25 1.49
N TYR A 358 -9.21 -13.64 0.89
CA TYR A 358 -9.14 -12.18 0.74
C TYR A 358 -9.82 -11.63 -0.51
N TYR A 359 -10.04 -12.46 -1.53
CA TYR A 359 -10.70 -12.10 -2.79
C TYR A 359 -11.80 -13.11 -3.11
N PRO A 360 -12.88 -13.14 -2.30
CA PRO A 360 -13.92 -14.15 -2.43
C PRO A 360 -14.60 -14.12 -3.78
N GLY A 361 -14.87 -15.31 -4.32
CA GLY A 361 -15.53 -15.50 -5.60
C GLY A 361 -14.65 -15.30 -6.84
N THR A 362 -13.37 -14.94 -6.66
CA THR A 362 -12.43 -14.89 -7.77
C THR A 362 -11.91 -16.28 -8.15
N ARG A 363 -11.34 -16.38 -9.35
CA ARG A 363 -10.68 -17.58 -9.85
C ARG A 363 -9.20 -17.32 -10.11
N LEU A 364 -8.37 -18.32 -9.88
CA LEU A 364 -6.99 -18.34 -10.37
C LEU A 364 -7.01 -18.78 -11.83
N SER A 365 -6.57 -17.90 -12.72
CA SER A 365 -6.57 -18.11 -14.18
C SER A 365 -5.17 -17.83 -14.74
N PRO A 366 -4.79 -18.49 -15.84
CA PRO A 366 -3.59 -18.09 -16.56
C PRO A 366 -3.73 -16.68 -17.13
N LEU A 367 -2.71 -15.88 -17.06
CA LEU A 367 -2.55 -14.67 -17.84
C LEU A 367 -2.30 -15.06 -19.28
N GLN A 368 -3.29 -14.89 -20.11
CA GLN A 368 -3.24 -15.22 -21.53
C GLN A 368 -2.52 -14.14 -22.35
#